data_a8bc5b55de1e0291c26a8c508d8f153f
#
_entry.id   a8bc5b55de1e0291c26a8c508d8f153f
#
_cell.length_a   1.000
_cell.length_b   1.000
_cell.length_c   1.000
_cell.angle_alpha   90.00
_cell.angle_beta   90.00
_cell.angle_gamma   90.00
#
_symmetry.space_group_name_H-M   'P 1'
#
loop_
_entity.id
_entity.type
_entity.pdbx_description
1 polymer ?
#
loop_
_entity_poly.entity_id
_entity_poly.type
_entity_poly.pdbx_seq_one_letter_code
_entity_poly.pdbx_strand_id
1 'polypeptide(L)'
;MSKKVLVIDDNLNNLMLEGDLLEVAGFQVLSAENAAGGIAVALRELPDVIIMDVRLPDMRGSVAAKILRGNPATKAIPIVFVTASVMPEGREEIRGIANSGFIGKPIDTRCFAKEIAAFIK
;
A
#
# COMPACT_ATOMS: atom_id res chain seq x y z
N MET A 1 -20.35 -2.56 5.76
CA MET A 1 -19.77 -2.60 4.41
C MET A 1 -18.28 -2.87 4.48
N SER A 2 -17.78 -3.66 3.56
CA SER A 2 -16.36 -3.99 3.54
C SER A 2 -15.52 -2.79 3.14
N LYS A 3 -14.40 -2.60 3.84
CA LYS A 3 -13.41 -1.60 3.45
C LYS A 3 -12.61 -2.12 2.27
N LYS A 4 -12.19 -1.22 1.38
CA LYS A 4 -11.40 -1.54 0.20
C LYS A 4 -9.93 -1.32 0.49
N VAL A 5 -9.10 -2.31 0.15
CA VAL A 5 -7.64 -2.23 0.27
C VAL A 5 -7.04 -2.43 -1.12
N LEU A 6 -6.18 -1.51 -1.53
CA LEU A 6 -5.42 -1.66 -2.77
C LEU A 6 -4.00 -2.10 -2.42
N VAL A 7 -3.57 -3.22 -2.99
CA VAL A 7 -2.21 -3.74 -2.80
C VAL A 7 -1.44 -3.56 -4.10
N ILE A 8 -0.31 -2.87 -4.04
CA ILE A 8 0.56 -2.62 -5.20
C ILE A 8 1.91 -3.27 -4.93
N ASP A 9 2.22 -4.34 -5.66
CA ASP A 9 3.46 -5.09 -5.53
C ASP A 9 3.69 -5.85 -6.83
N ASP A 10 4.93 -5.84 -7.34
CA ASP A 10 5.27 -6.56 -8.57
C ASP A 10 5.51 -8.05 -8.35
N ASN A 11 5.66 -8.48 -7.12
CA ASN A 11 5.82 -9.88 -6.77
C ASN A 11 4.46 -10.53 -6.56
N LEU A 12 4.09 -11.45 -7.46
CA LEU A 12 2.79 -12.11 -7.42
C LEU A 12 2.56 -12.92 -6.14
N ASN A 13 3.61 -13.52 -5.59
CA ASN A 13 3.50 -14.27 -4.33
C ASN A 13 3.13 -13.34 -3.17
N ASN A 14 3.74 -12.16 -3.13
CA ASN A 14 3.41 -11.16 -2.11
C ASN A 14 1.98 -10.64 -2.29
N LEU A 15 1.56 -10.36 -3.51
CA LEU A 15 0.19 -9.93 -3.80
C LEU A 15 -0.83 -10.97 -3.33
N MET A 16 -0.58 -12.24 -3.62
CA MET A 16 -1.49 -13.32 -3.21
C MET A 16 -1.53 -13.47 -1.70
N LEU A 17 -0.37 -13.48 -1.05
CA LEU A 17 -0.30 -13.62 0.40
C LEU A 17 -1.01 -12.48 1.12
N GLU A 18 -0.67 -11.26 0.78
CA GLU A 18 -1.26 -10.08 1.40
C GLU A 18 -2.76 -10.00 1.11
N GLY A 19 -3.15 -10.26 -0.14
CA GLY A 19 -4.55 -10.26 -0.54
C GLY A 19 -5.37 -11.30 0.20
N ASP A 20 -4.86 -12.52 0.31
CA ASP A 20 -5.56 -13.60 1.02
C ASP A 20 -5.76 -13.28 2.49
N LEU A 21 -4.72 -12.76 3.15
CA LEU A 21 -4.80 -12.37 4.55
C LEU A 21 -5.85 -11.29 4.78
N LEU A 22 -5.92 -10.33 3.87
CA LEU A 22 -6.87 -9.23 3.97
C LEU A 22 -8.30 -9.68 3.67
N GLU A 23 -8.48 -10.56 2.68
CA GLU A 23 -9.80 -11.10 2.36
C GLU A 23 -10.37 -11.93 3.52
N VAL A 24 -9.53 -12.74 4.15
CA VAL A 24 -9.93 -13.52 5.32
C VAL A 24 -10.39 -12.60 6.46
N ALA A 25 -9.77 -11.42 6.57
CA ALA A 25 -10.14 -10.43 7.58
C ALA A 25 -11.38 -9.61 7.22
N GLY A 26 -11.96 -9.82 6.03
CA GLY A 26 -13.20 -9.15 5.63
C GLY A 26 -13.02 -7.95 4.72
N PHE A 27 -11.81 -7.68 4.25
CA PHE A 27 -11.58 -6.57 3.32
C PHE A 27 -11.90 -6.96 1.88
N GLN A 28 -12.32 -5.98 1.10
CA GLN A 28 -12.39 -6.10 -0.36
C GLN A 28 -11.01 -5.72 -0.91
N VAL A 29 -10.35 -6.65 -1.59
CA VAL A 29 -8.97 -6.45 -2.05
C VAL A 29 -8.91 -6.12 -3.54
N LEU A 30 -8.20 -5.05 -3.84
CA LEU A 30 -7.85 -4.65 -5.21
C LEU A 30 -6.34 -4.81 -5.33
N SER A 31 -5.84 -5.09 -6.51
CA SER A 31 -4.40 -5.30 -6.70
C SER A 31 -3.88 -4.66 -7.98
N ALA A 32 -2.59 -4.34 -7.97
CA ALA A 32 -1.88 -3.84 -9.15
C ALA A 32 -0.42 -4.30 -9.06
N GLU A 33 0.20 -4.56 -10.21
CA GLU A 33 1.56 -5.08 -10.27
C GLU A 33 2.62 -4.00 -10.48
N ASN A 34 2.19 -2.77 -10.73
CA ASN A 34 3.10 -1.63 -10.93
C ASN A 34 2.46 -0.35 -10.41
N ALA A 35 3.26 0.70 -10.35
CA ALA A 35 2.79 1.97 -9.79
C ALA A 35 1.75 2.64 -10.67
N ALA A 36 1.94 2.66 -11.98
CA ALA A 36 0.98 3.29 -12.91
C ALA A 36 -0.38 2.63 -12.81
N GLY A 37 -0.42 1.28 -12.80
CA GLY A 37 -1.66 0.53 -12.61
C GLY A 37 -2.30 0.79 -11.27
N GLY A 38 -1.49 0.86 -10.22
CA GLY A 38 -1.96 1.14 -8.87
C GLY A 38 -2.58 2.53 -8.74
N ILE A 39 -1.95 3.53 -9.33
CA ILE A 39 -2.48 4.90 -9.33
C ILE A 39 -3.82 4.95 -10.07
N ALA A 40 -3.92 4.28 -11.22
CA ALA A 40 -5.17 4.22 -11.98
C ALA A 40 -6.30 3.58 -11.18
N VAL A 41 -6.02 2.47 -10.50
CA VAL A 41 -7.00 1.79 -9.65
C VAL A 41 -7.41 2.69 -8.48
N ALA A 42 -6.43 3.36 -7.85
CA ALA A 42 -6.71 4.24 -6.72
C ALA A 42 -7.65 5.39 -7.12
N LEU A 43 -7.43 5.98 -8.29
CA LEU A 43 -8.27 7.07 -8.78
C LEU A 43 -9.69 6.59 -9.13
N ARG A 44 -9.82 5.38 -9.65
CA ARG A 44 -11.10 4.81 -10.05
C ARG A 44 -11.90 4.29 -8.87
N GLU A 45 -11.25 3.56 -7.97
CA GLU A 45 -11.94 2.82 -6.91
C GLU A 45 -11.94 3.53 -5.55
N LEU A 46 -11.07 4.50 -5.35
CA LEU A 46 -10.94 5.27 -4.10
C LEU A 46 -10.88 4.35 -2.87
N PRO A 47 -9.84 3.51 -2.76
CA PRO A 47 -9.76 2.57 -1.64
C PRO A 47 -9.60 3.29 -0.29
N ASP A 48 -9.88 2.57 0.78
CA ASP A 48 -9.76 3.09 2.14
C ASP A 48 -8.31 3.11 2.63
N VAL A 49 -7.46 2.28 2.06
CA VAL A 49 -6.02 2.25 2.34
C VAL A 49 -5.29 1.67 1.14
N ILE A 50 -4.06 2.14 0.91
CA ILE A 50 -3.19 1.64 -0.14
C ILE A 50 -1.96 1.00 0.51
N ILE A 51 -1.67 -0.24 0.14
CA ILE A 51 -0.45 -0.94 0.55
C ILE A 51 0.47 -0.95 -0.66
N MET A 52 1.69 -0.47 -0.50
CA MET A 52 2.59 -0.26 -1.63
C MET A 52 4.02 -0.65 -1.31
N ASP A 53 4.66 -1.40 -2.22
CA ASP A 53 6.09 -1.66 -2.11
C ASP A 53 6.86 -0.36 -2.40
N VAL A 54 7.98 -0.17 -1.72
CA VAL A 54 8.86 0.97 -1.96
C VAL A 54 9.51 0.87 -3.34
N ARG A 55 9.80 -0.34 -3.80
CA ARG A 55 10.43 -0.56 -5.09
C ARG A 55 9.47 -1.22 -6.06
N LEU A 56 9.01 -0.46 -7.04
CA LEU A 56 8.15 -0.95 -8.10
C LEU A 56 8.91 -0.88 -9.43
N PRO A 57 8.50 -1.68 -10.44
CA PRO A 57 9.28 -1.76 -11.70
C PRO A 57 9.30 -0.48 -12.52
N ASP A 58 8.26 0.32 -12.42
CA ASP A 58 8.11 1.53 -13.24
C ASP A 58 8.46 2.83 -12.50
N MET A 59 8.39 2.85 -11.18
CA MET A 59 8.80 4.00 -10.37
C MET A 59 8.91 3.60 -8.90
N ARG A 60 9.59 4.42 -8.11
CA ARG A 60 9.66 4.19 -6.68
C ARG A 60 8.31 4.47 -6.02
N GLY A 61 8.00 3.72 -4.96
CA GLY A 61 6.76 3.91 -4.21
C GLY A 61 6.62 5.33 -3.66
N SER A 62 7.74 5.95 -3.26
CA SER A 62 7.72 7.34 -2.78
C SER A 62 7.25 8.31 -3.86
N VAL A 63 7.62 8.09 -5.13
CA VAL A 63 7.18 8.91 -6.24
C VAL A 63 5.69 8.71 -6.51
N ALA A 64 5.24 7.45 -6.52
CA ALA A 64 3.82 7.14 -6.69
C ALA A 64 2.98 7.77 -5.58
N ALA A 65 3.47 7.71 -4.34
CA ALA A 65 2.77 8.32 -3.21
C ALA A 65 2.64 9.82 -3.34
N LYS A 66 3.67 10.49 -3.85
CA LYS A 66 3.61 11.94 -4.09
C LYS A 66 2.58 12.29 -5.14
N ILE A 67 2.47 11.47 -6.20
CA ILE A 67 1.44 11.65 -7.23
C ILE A 67 0.04 11.53 -6.60
N LEU A 68 -0.17 10.52 -5.77
CA LEU A 68 -1.45 10.33 -5.09
C LEU A 68 -1.77 11.48 -4.14
N ARG A 69 -0.78 11.99 -3.42
CA ARG A 69 -0.97 13.13 -2.51
C ARG A 69 -1.24 14.43 -3.25
N GLY A 70 -0.79 14.54 -4.48
CA GLY A 70 -1.04 15.71 -5.33
C GLY A 70 -2.42 15.73 -5.96
N ASN A 71 -3.19 14.65 -5.86
CA ASN A 71 -4.54 14.58 -6.42
C ASN A 71 -5.58 14.69 -5.31
N PRO A 72 -6.52 15.66 -5.40
CA PRO A 72 -7.54 15.85 -4.36
C PRO A 72 -8.36 14.59 -4.06
N ALA A 73 -8.60 13.74 -5.06
CA ALA A 73 -9.40 12.53 -4.88
C ALA A 73 -8.71 11.48 -4.00
N THR A 74 -7.37 11.42 -4.03
CA THR A 74 -6.59 10.40 -3.32
C THR A 74 -5.75 10.97 -2.17
N LYS A 75 -5.76 12.28 -2.01
CA LYS A 75 -4.92 12.99 -1.05
C LYS A 75 -5.06 12.48 0.39
N ALA A 76 -6.24 12.08 0.80
CA ALA A 76 -6.51 11.67 2.17
C ALA A 76 -6.40 10.15 2.41
N ILE A 77 -6.17 9.37 1.37
CA ILE A 77 -6.09 7.91 1.51
C ILE A 77 -4.78 7.53 2.18
N PRO A 78 -4.81 6.82 3.33
CA PRO A 78 -3.57 6.39 3.97
C PRO A 78 -2.79 5.41 3.10
N ILE A 79 -1.47 5.56 3.10
CA ILE A 79 -0.55 4.71 2.33
C ILE A 79 0.36 3.98 3.31
N VAL A 80 0.39 2.66 3.22
CA VAL A 80 1.28 1.83 4.03
C VAL A 80 2.33 1.23 3.12
N PHE A 81 3.59 1.57 3.36
CA PHE A 81 4.69 1.01 2.60
C PHE A 81 5.13 -0.31 3.21
N VAL A 82 5.24 -1.33 2.38
CA VAL A 82 5.75 -2.65 2.80
C VAL A 82 7.05 -2.88 2.06
N THR A 83 8.15 -3.05 2.80
CA THR A 83 9.47 -3.13 2.20
C THR A 83 10.37 -4.11 2.92
N ALA A 84 11.22 -4.80 2.15
CA ALA A 84 12.28 -5.65 2.70
C ALA A 84 13.46 -4.82 3.20
N SER A 85 13.56 -3.55 2.78
CA SER A 85 14.66 -2.68 3.17
C SER A 85 14.32 -1.94 4.46
N VAL A 86 15.03 -2.28 5.52
CA VAL A 86 14.95 -1.55 6.79
C VAL A 86 16.07 -0.52 6.91
N MET A 87 16.78 -0.27 5.81
CA MET A 87 17.87 0.69 5.77
C MET A 87 17.36 2.12 6.00
N PRO A 88 18.14 2.97 6.70
CA PRO A 88 17.71 4.35 6.95
C PRO A 88 17.33 5.12 5.69
N GLU A 89 18.04 4.89 4.60
CA GLU A 89 17.75 5.57 3.31
C GLU A 89 16.36 5.25 2.78
N GLY A 90 15.93 3.99 2.92
CA GLY A 90 14.59 3.60 2.48
C GLY A 90 13.50 4.28 3.28
N ARG A 91 13.73 4.47 4.57
CA ARG A 91 12.78 5.16 5.45
C ARG A 91 12.72 6.65 5.14
N GLU A 92 13.84 7.25 4.78
CA GLU A 92 13.88 8.67 4.47
C GLU A 92 13.06 9.02 3.24
N GLU A 93 13.00 8.13 2.25
CA GLU A 93 12.20 8.34 1.05
C GLU A 93 10.72 8.54 1.38
N ILE A 94 10.21 7.87 2.41
CA ILE A 94 8.80 7.88 2.73
C ILE A 94 8.46 8.74 3.96
N ARG A 95 9.47 9.16 4.70
CA ARG A 95 9.29 9.92 5.96
C ARG A 95 8.49 11.20 5.77
N GLY A 96 8.70 11.90 4.67
CA GLY A 96 8.04 13.18 4.41
C GLY A 96 6.64 13.06 3.83
N ILE A 97 6.15 11.84 3.63
CA ILE A 97 4.84 11.63 3.00
C ILE A 97 3.77 11.62 4.08
N ALA A 98 2.83 12.56 3.98
CA ALA A 98 1.75 12.69 4.95
C ALA A 98 0.83 11.46 4.93
N ASN A 99 0.27 11.12 6.09
CA ASN A 99 -0.70 10.04 6.24
C ASN A 99 -0.16 8.70 5.69
N SER A 100 1.08 8.38 6.03
CA SER A 100 1.73 7.15 5.60
C SER A 100 2.26 6.36 6.77
N GLY A 101 2.44 5.06 6.55
CA GLY A 101 3.01 4.14 7.53
C GLY A 101 3.99 3.19 6.85
N PHE A 102 4.55 2.30 7.62
CA PHE A 102 5.63 1.43 7.20
C PHE A 102 5.51 0.06 7.88
N ILE A 103 5.64 -1.00 7.08
CA ILE A 103 5.69 -2.37 7.58
C ILE A 103 6.88 -3.07 6.93
N GLY A 104 7.75 -3.67 7.72
CA GLY A 104 8.90 -4.41 7.22
C GLY A 104 8.52 -5.81 6.73
N LYS A 105 9.21 -6.29 5.69
CA LYS A 105 9.11 -7.68 5.24
C LYS A 105 10.17 -8.52 5.95
N PRO A 106 9.90 -9.82 6.21
CA PRO A 106 8.64 -10.51 5.94
C PRO A 106 7.52 -10.04 6.86
N ILE A 107 6.31 -9.99 6.33
CA ILE A 107 5.15 -9.58 7.13
C ILE A 107 4.82 -10.65 8.17
N ASP A 108 4.30 -10.21 9.31
CA ASP A 108 3.77 -11.14 10.31
C ASP A 108 2.33 -11.48 9.91
N THR A 109 2.13 -12.71 9.42
CA THR A 109 0.84 -13.13 8.89
C THR A 109 -0.27 -13.10 9.93
N ARG A 110 0.08 -13.15 11.23
CA ARG A 110 -0.92 -13.10 12.30
C ARG A 110 -1.40 -11.69 12.61
N CYS A 111 -0.57 -10.68 12.31
CA CYS A 111 -0.84 -9.30 12.68
C CYS A 111 -1.11 -8.37 11.48
N PHE A 112 -0.80 -8.82 10.28
CA PHE A 112 -0.81 -7.97 9.09
C PHE A 112 -2.15 -7.25 8.89
N ALA A 113 -3.24 -7.99 8.85
CA ALA A 113 -4.57 -7.41 8.64
C ALA A 113 -4.95 -6.43 9.74
N LYS A 114 -4.57 -6.73 10.98
CA LYS A 114 -4.80 -5.84 12.12
C LYS A 114 -4.03 -4.54 11.99
N GLU A 115 -2.77 -4.64 11.57
CA GLU A 115 -1.93 -3.46 11.36
C GLU A 115 -2.51 -2.56 10.26
N ILE A 116 -2.98 -3.17 9.17
CA ILE A 116 -3.60 -2.44 8.07
C ILE A 116 -4.90 -1.76 8.54
N ALA A 117 -5.73 -2.48 9.29
CA ALA A 117 -6.98 -1.92 9.81
C ALA A 117 -6.74 -0.68 10.66
N ALA A 118 -5.62 -0.63 11.38
CA ALA A 118 -5.27 0.50 12.23
C ALA A 118 -5.01 1.79 11.45
N PHE A 119 -4.66 1.69 10.16
CA PHE A 119 -4.45 2.86 9.30
C PHE A 119 -5.74 3.40 8.70
N ILE A 120 -6.81 2.63 8.71
CA ILE A 120 -8.10 3.05 8.15
C ILE A 120 -8.86 3.87 9.17
N LYS A 121 -9.29 5.05 8.78
CA LYS A 121 -10.04 5.96 9.65
C LYS A 121 -11.54 5.85 9.44
#